data_24e56a38f2f95def825ba1100a4edecf
#
_entry.id   24e56a38f2f95def825ba1100a4edecf
#
_cell.length_a   1.000
_cell.length_b   1.000
_cell.length_c   1.000
_cell.angle_alpha   90.00
_cell.angle_beta   90.00
_cell.angle_gamma   90.00
#
_symmetry.space_group_name_H-M   'P 1'
#
loop_
_entity.id
_entity.type
_entity.pdbx_description
1 polymer ?
#
loop_
_entity_poly.entity_id
_entity_poly.type
_entity_poly.pdbx_seq_one_letter_code
_entity_poly.pdbx_strand_id
1 'polypeptide(L)'
;MPIRSSKIKLTKLKSGEVHRGPICVTAGDTPVEIRSDAQEPATIDAGDGPGIVICDRGEVRICNLRIVGSGREHNQASGIRIEASAERQYHNILVDRLDVSGFGEHGLLIHSTAGNSGFKNIRVTNVVSHHNGRSGITIGTDAYPATPHEDVYVGRCAAYWNPGIPGQKTHTGSGIAIDGFRRGTIEYCEAYENGALCDATESGGPVGIWAYNCDRALLQFNRSHHNHSNNQADGGGFDLDGGTTNSVMRYNVSWENDGYGFQLWDFFWGEFRNNRVHHNVSLMDCQRWRNFGAFVIFGRVINGELCDNVAYLSADSPAVEIERWDGTGLRFSENVYLGIGNSQPFSITESPGVGFESRGEIFCRETGTLDPEIPNILRAADFRDVYRHARQGSGSNAQWSSRAPPAGTKAHRRPESASGGRRPSRMTWMMLGAR
;
A
#
# COMPACT_ATOMS: atom_id res chain seq x y z
N MET A 1 -10.97 4.29 44.05
CA MET A 1 -9.48 4.39 44.13
C MET A 1 -9.07 5.63 43.36
N PRO A 2 -8.29 6.55 43.91
CA PRO A 2 -7.87 7.73 43.18
C PRO A 2 -6.94 7.31 42.04
N ILE A 3 -7.23 7.78 40.84
CA ILE A 3 -6.39 7.65 39.65
C ILE A 3 -5.06 8.33 40.00
N ARG A 4 -4.00 7.53 40.17
CA ARG A 4 -2.65 8.09 40.30
C ARG A 4 -2.36 8.85 39.02
N SER A 5 -2.17 10.15 39.11
CA SER A 5 -1.61 10.98 38.06
C SER A 5 -0.24 10.42 37.69
N SER A 6 -0.17 9.58 36.66
CA SER A 6 1.10 9.09 36.10
C SER A 6 1.84 10.31 35.53
N LYS A 7 3.04 10.57 36.00
CA LYS A 7 3.89 11.63 35.43
C LYS A 7 4.17 11.25 33.97
N ILE A 8 3.79 12.12 33.03
CA ILE A 8 4.09 11.92 31.59
C ILE A 8 5.53 12.36 31.35
N LYS A 9 6.31 11.55 30.63
CA LYS A 9 7.61 11.98 30.10
C LYS A 9 7.33 12.82 28.85
N LEU A 10 7.30 14.13 29.03
CA LEU A 10 7.02 15.10 27.97
C LEU A 10 8.33 15.63 27.35
N THR A 11 8.51 15.42 26.07
CA THR A 11 9.50 16.15 25.25
C THR A 11 8.74 17.15 24.39
N LYS A 12 8.75 18.40 24.80
CA LYS A 12 8.07 19.48 24.12
C LYS A 12 9.11 20.35 23.40
N LEU A 13 9.02 20.38 22.07
CA LEU A 13 9.83 21.25 21.23
C LEU A 13 9.06 22.53 20.93
N LYS A 14 9.76 23.65 20.86
CA LYS A 14 9.12 24.93 20.53
C LYS A 14 8.75 24.96 19.06
N SER A 15 7.76 25.76 18.71
CA SER A 15 7.38 26.02 17.31
C SER A 15 8.60 26.50 16.51
N GLY A 16 8.84 25.86 15.34
CA GLY A 16 9.98 26.18 14.47
C GLY A 16 11.38 25.80 15.01
N GLU A 17 11.47 25.19 16.20
CA GLU A 17 12.75 24.72 16.75
C GLU A 17 13.36 23.60 15.91
N VAL A 18 14.67 23.60 15.77
CA VAL A 18 15.44 22.50 15.19
C VAL A 18 16.17 21.76 16.30
N HIS A 19 15.72 20.54 16.58
CA HIS A 19 16.39 19.60 17.46
C HIS A 19 17.35 18.74 16.64
N ARG A 20 18.61 18.62 17.05
CA ARG A 20 19.60 17.80 16.35
C ARG A 20 19.85 16.49 17.05
N GLY A 21 19.88 15.43 16.24
CA GLY A 21 20.09 14.07 16.69
C GLY A 21 18.80 13.35 17.17
N PRO A 22 18.92 12.09 17.55
CA PRO A 22 17.75 11.26 17.86
C PRO A 22 17.12 11.58 19.22
N ILE A 23 15.81 11.44 19.29
CA ILE A 23 15.10 11.31 20.56
C ILE A 23 14.91 9.83 20.86
N CYS A 24 15.62 9.31 21.85
CA CYS A 24 15.55 7.90 22.24
C CYS A 24 14.78 7.71 23.54
N VAL A 25 13.81 6.78 23.53
CA VAL A 25 13.04 6.39 24.70
C VAL A 25 13.11 4.88 24.89
N THR A 26 13.71 4.46 25.98
CA THR A 26 13.86 3.05 26.33
C THR A 26 12.64 2.52 27.07
N ALA A 27 12.61 1.19 27.30
CA ALA A 27 11.56 0.47 28.01
C ALA A 27 11.11 1.14 29.32
N GLY A 28 9.85 0.98 29.65
CA GLY A 28 9.24 1.50 30.89
C GLY A 28 7.75 1.75 30.74
N ASP A 29 7.07 2.06 31.85
CA ASP A 29 5.61 2.19 31.91
C ASP A 29 5.10 3.65 31.99
N THR A 30 6.00 4.63 32.07
CA THR A 30 5.60 6.05 32.07
C THR A 30 5.14 6.46 30.68
N PRO A 31 3.95 7.05 30.51
CA PRO A 31 3.51 7.58 29.22
C PRO A 31 4.52 8.56 28.61
N VAL A 32 4.64 8.53 27.30
CA VAL A 32 5.59 9.37 26.54
C VAL A 32 4.85 10.25 25.56
N GLU A 33 5.13 11.54 25.60
CA GLU A 33 4.64 12.48 24.59
C GLU A 33 5.83 13.26 24.00
N ILE A 34 5.96 13.22 22.68
CA ILE A 34 6.95 13.98 21.90
C ILE A 34 6.16 14.85 20.93
N ARG A 35 6.23 16.16 21.08
CA ARG A 35 5.42 17.05 20.25
C ARG A 35 6.00 18.46 20.11
N SER A 36 5.57 19.15 19.10
CA SER A 36 5.76 20.60 18.95
C SER A 36 4.55 21.40 19.46
N ASP A 37 4.76 22.68 19.70
CA ASP A 37 3.70 23.65 19.96
C ASP A 37 2.84 23.90 18.70
N ALA A 38 1.63 24.39 18.89
CA ALA A 38 0.51 24.19 17.97
C ALA A 38 0.57 24.90 16.60
N GLN A 39 1.43 25.86 16.33
CA GLN A 39 1.36 26.66 15.08
C GLN A 39 2.30 26.18 13.97
N GLU A 40 3.55 25.92 14.28
CA GLU A 40 4.51 25.38 13.32
C GLU A 40 5.16 24.13 13.90
N PRO A 41 5.33 23.07 13.10
CA PRO A 41 6.02 21.88 13.57
C PRO A 41 7.47 22.21 13.89
N ALA A 42 8.00 21.67 14.99
CA ALA A 42 9.43 21.62 15.21
C ALA A 42 10.08 20.61 14.28
N THR A 43 11.33 20.80 13.96
CA THR A 43 12.10 19.88 13.13
C THR A 43 13.03 19.04 13.99
N ILE A 44 13.04 17.74 13.79
CA ILE A 44 14.09 16.84 14.25
C ILE A 44 15.03 16.61 13.06
N ASP A 45 16.21 17.20 13.10
CA ASP A 45 17.29 16.97 12.14
C ASP A 45 18.09 15.75 12.61
N ALA A 46 17.80 14.62 12.01
CA ALA A 46 18.36 13.32 12.38
C ALA A 46 19.80 13.10 11.85
N GLY A 47 20.22 13.89 10.84
CA GLY A 47 21.48 13.61 10.14
C GLY A 47 21.49 12.19 9.55
N ASP A 48 22.55 11.42 9.80
CA ASP A 48 22.72 10.04 9.30
C ASP A 48 22.09 8.97 10.21
N GLY A 49 21.50 9.36 11.33
CA GLY A 49 20.86 8.46 12.30
C GLY A 49 19.33 8.45 12.23
N PRO A 50 18.67 7.75 13.15
CA PRO A 50 17.22 7.80 13.29
C PRO A 50 16.75 9.12 13.92
N GLY A 51 15.52 9.54 13.62
CA GLY A 51 14.92 10.71 14.26
C GLY A 51 14.34 10.41 15.64
N ILE A 52 13.46 9.40 15.74
CA ILE A 52 12.85 8.95 16.99
C ILE A 52 12.98 7.45 17.12
N VAL A 53 13.43 6.98 18.26
CA VAL A 53 13.50 5.54 18.60
C VAL A 53 12.80 5.29 19.92
N ILE A 54 11.81 4.39 19.92
CA ILE A 54 11.04 3.99 21.09
C ILE A 54 11.05 2.45 21.14
N CYS A 55 11.56 1.89 22.24
CA CYS A 55 11.62 0.45 22.41
C CYS A 55 10.83 0.02 23.64
N ASP A 56 10.06 -1.06 23.49
CA ASP A 56 9.35 -1.78 24.57
C ASP A 56 8.50 -0.86 25.46
N ARG A 57 7.61 -0.07 24.82
CA ARG A 57 6.81 0.91 25.52
C ARG A 57 5.45 1.12 24.87
N GLY A 58 4.42 1.17 25.68
CA GLY A 58 3.09 1.69 25.33
C GLY A 58 2.88 3.13 25.78
N GLU A 59 1.65 3.62 25.65
CA GLU A 59 1.24 4.99 25.99
C GLU A 59 2.14 6.04 25.31
N VAL A 60 2.34 5.89 23.99
CA VAL A 60 3.22 6.73 23.18
C VAL A 60 2.38 7.69 22.35
N ARG A 61 2.76 8.97 22.36
CA ARG A 61 2.17 10.00 21.52
C ARG A 61 3.27 10.82 20.84
N ILE A 62 3.28 10.81 19.51
CA ILE A 62 4.20 11.61 18.69
C ILE A 62 3.36 12.49 17.76
N CYS A 63 3.47 13.82 17.90
CA CYS A 63 2.57 14.73 17.20
C CYS A 63 3.25 15.99 16.71
N ASN A 64 2.82 16.48 15.53
CA ASN A 64 3.13 17.80 15.01
C ASN A 64 4.64 18.08 14.90
N LEU A 65 5.35 17.22 14.15
CA LEU A 65 6.80 17.31 13.96
C LEU A 65 7.15 17.13 12.48
N ARG A 66 8.24 17.75 12.07
CA ARG A 66 8.99 17.39 10.87
C ARG A 66 10.23 16.62 11.26
N ILE A 67 10.50 15.50 10.60
CA ILE A 67 11.63 14.61 10.92
C ILE A 67 12.40 14.38 9.62
N VAL A 68 13.64 14.83 9.57
CA VAL A 68 14.43 14.88 8.34
C VAL A 68 15.77 14.18 8.54
N GLY A 69 16.05 13.21 7.68
CA GLY A 69 17.34 12.56 7.55
C GLY A 69 18.26 13.30 6.55
N SER A 70 19.51 12.91 6.47
CA SER A 70 20.51 13.48 5.55
C SER A 70 20.31 13.11 4.07
N GLY A 71 19.28 12.37 3.76
CA GLY A 71 18.98 11.81 2.44
C GLY A 71 19.09 10.28 2.42
N ARG A 72 18.19 9.63 1.70
CA ARG A 72 18.05 8.16 1.66
C ARG A 72 19.33 7.40 1.24
N GLU A 73 20.24 8.07 0.55
CA GLU A 73 21.50 7.47 0.08
C GLU A 73 22.60 7.50 1.15
N HIS A 74 22.49 8.41 2.10
CA HIS A 74 23.45 8.61 3.19
C HIS A 74 22.95 8.05 4.50
N ASN A 75 21.70 8.32 4.83
CA ASN A 75 21.08 7.83 6.06
C ASN A 75 20.67 6.36 5.91
N GLN A 76 21.11 5.49 6.81
CA GLN A 76 20.80 4.06 6.80
C GLN A 76 19.77 3.66 7.87
N ALA A 77 19.08 4.63 8.46
CA ALA A 77 18.11 4.41 9.52
C ALA A 77 16.67 4.64 9.07
N SER A 78 15.72 4.30 9.91
CA SER A 78 14.32 4.73 9.80
C SER A 78 14.12 6.08 10.50
N GLY A 79 13.22 6.90 9.97
CA GLY A 79 12.88 8.20 10.56
C GLY A 79 12.28 8.06 11.96
N ILE A 80 11.29 7.22 12.09
CA ILE A 80 10.70 6.83 13.38
C ILE A 80 10.70 5.32 13.47
N ARG A 81 11.21 4.79 14.59
CA ARG A 81 11.13 3.36 14.92
C ARG A 81 10.49 3.17 16.28
N ILE A 82 9.35 2.48 16.31
CA ILE A 82 8.65 2.07 17.53
C ILE A 82 8.65 0.54 17.54
N GLU A 83 9.38 -0.07 18.47
CA GLU A 83 9.67 -1.50 18.46
C GLU A 83 9.18 -2.18 19.73
N ALA A 84 8.58 -3.35 19.56
CA ALA A 84 8.24 -4.28 20.63
C ALA A 84 9.10 -5.53 20.49
N SER A 85 10.01 -5.77 21.43
CA SER A 85 10.92 -6.90 21.46
C SER A 85 10.75 -7.81 22.69
N ALA A 86 10.26 -7.27 23.80
CA ALA A 86 9.96 -8.06 24.98
C ALA A 86 8.62 -8.79 24.85
N GLU A 87 8.51 -9.98 25.45
CA GLU A 87 7.29 -10.81 25.46
C GLU A 87 6.13 -10.13 26.18
N ARG A 88 5.61 -9.06 25.57
CA ARG A 88 4.56 -8.23 26.14
C ARG A 88 3.73 -7.54 25.07
N GLN A 89 2.43 -7.36 25.37
CA GLN A 89 1.54 -6.50 24.61
C GLN A 89 1.61 -5.07 25.16
N TYR A 90 1.97 -4.12 24.31
CA TYR A 90 1.97 -2.69 24.60
C TYR A 90 0.69 -2.03 24.05
N HIS A 91 0.26 -0.92 24.64
CA HIS A 91 -1.01 -0.30 24.29
C HIS A 91 -0.83 1.17 23.90
N ASN A 92 -1.76 1.67 23.07
CA ASN A 92 -1.95 3.09 22.81
C ASN A 92 -0.73 3.78 22.17
N ILE A 93 -0.52 3.51 20.89
CA ILE A 93 0.45 4.20 20.07
C ILE A 93 -0.29 5.21 19.18
N LEU A 94 -0.03 6.48 19.36
CA LEU A 94 -0.57 7.57 18.55
C LEU A 94 0.55 8.32 17.84
N VAL A 95 0.49 8.33 16.52
CA VAL A 95 1.37 9.11 15.62
C VAL A 95 0.47 10.02 14.78
N ASP A 96 0.60 11.33 14.91
CA ASP A 96 -0.33 12.26 14.27
C ASP A 96 0.35 13.53 13.78
N ARG A 97 0.01 14.00 12.57
CA ARG A 97 0.53 15.22 11.94
C ARG A 97 2.06 15.27 11.90
N LEU A 98 2.64 14.37 11.14
CA LEU A 98 4.08 14.32 10.91
C LEU A 98 4.42 14.48 9.43
N ASP A 99 5.60 15.02 9.19
CA ASP A 99 6.28 15.05 7.89
C ASP A 99 7.62 14.34 8.07
N VAL A 100 7.85 13.22 7.37
CA VAL A 100 9.02 12.35 7.60
C VAL A 100 9.71 12.04 6.28
N SER A 101 10.99 12.43 6.14
CA SER A 101 11.70 12.28 4.87
C SER A 101 13.20 12.13 5.00
N GLY A 102 13.82 11.56 3.94
CA GLY A 102 15.27 11.53 3.80
C GLY A 102 15.96 10.37 4.54
N PHE A 103 15.28 9.26 4.77
CA PHE A 103 15.81 8.07 5.43
C PHE A 103 16.04 6.92 4.44
N GLY A 104 17.11 6.15 4.62
CA GLY A 104 17.42 5.00 3.76
C GLY A 104 16.51 3.80 4.01
N GLU A 105 16.01 3.64 5.21
CA GLU A 105 15.02 2.64 5.58
C GLU A 105 13.58 3.21 5.52
N HIS A 106 12.76 2.97 6.50
CA HIS A 106 11.38 3.44 6.55
C HIS A 106 11.26 4.88 7.02
N GLY A 107 10.30 5.61 6.50
CA GLY A 107 9.93 6.88 7.14
C GLY A 107 9.35 6.65 8.54
N LEU A 108 8.31 5.83 8.66
CA LEU A 108 7.74 5.37 9.92
C LEU A 108 7.73 3.84 9.96
N LEU A 109 8.31 3.28 11.01
CA LEU A 109 8.28 1.85 11.31
C LEU A 109 7.69 1.61 12.72
N ILE A 110 6.60 0.86 12.81
CA ILE A 110 6.07 0.28 14.06
C ILE A 110 6.21 -1.22 13.93
N HIS A 111 7.01 -1.85 14.77
CA HIS A 111 7.47 -3.20 14.49
C HIS A 111 7.49 -4.11 15.73
N SER A 112 7.25 -5.40 15.51
CA SER A 112 7.41 -6.45 16.51
C SER A 112 8.44 -7.47 16.04
N THR A 113 9.38 -7.80 16.90
CA THR A 113 10.44 -8.79 16.61
C THR A 113 10.09 -10.21 17.07
N ALA A 114 8.98 -10.38 17.81
CA ALA A 114 8.55 -11.69 18.32
C ALA A 114 7.03 -11.84 18.31
N GLY A 115 6.52 -13.06 18.10
CA GLY A 115 5.09 -13.34 17.93
C GLY A 115 4.20 -13.08 19.15
N ASN A 116 4.79 -13.03 20.34
CA ASN A 116 4.13 -12.72 21.61
C ASN A 116 4.42 -11.29 22.12
N SER A 117 5.05 -10.49 21.29
CA SER A 117 5.36 -9.09 21.51
C SER A 117 4.60 -8.24 20.50
N GLY A 118 3.96 -7.15 20.89
CA GLY A 118 3.22 -6.34 19.92
C GLY A 118 2.52 -5.13 20.51
N PHE A 119 1.71 -4.49 19.68
CA PHE A 119 0.99 -3.28 20.04
C PHE A 119 -0.51 -3.45 19.82
N LYS A 120 -1.30 -2.92 20.77
CA LYS A 120 -2.74 -2.80 20.66
C LYS A 120 -3.17 -1.34 20.65
N ASN A 121 -4.18 -1.01 19.84
CA ASN A 121 -4.65 0.36 19.62
C ASN A 121 -3.54 1.26 19.03
N ILE A 122 -3.15 0.95 17.80
CA ILE A 122 -2.22 1.75 17.01
C ILE A 122 -3.03 2.74 16.17
N ARG A 123 -2.69 4.01 16.23
CA ARG A 123 -3.30 5.06 15.39
C ARG A 123 -2.23 5.90 14.72
N VAL A 124 -2.19 5.86 13.40
CA VAL A 124 -1.32 6.68 12.55
C VAL A 124 -2.21 7.57 11.70
N THR A 125 -2.14 8.88 11.89
CA THR A 125 -3.04 9.82 11.21
C THR A 125 -2.30 11.06 10.71
N ASN A 126 -2.72 11.56 9.54
CA ASN A 126 -2.18 12.80 8.97
C ASN A 126 -0.63 12.80 8.86
N VAL A 127 -0.06 11.65 8.52
CA VAL A 127 1.39 11.49 8.31
C VAL A 127 1.69 11.61 6.83
N VAL A 128 2.65 12.48 6.50
CA VAL A 128 3.25 12.56 5.17
C VAL A 128 4.64 11.92 5.26
N SER A 129 4.88 10.87 4.49
CA SER A 129 6.13 10.13 4.51
C SER A 129 6.69 9.97 3.10
N HIS A 130 7.85 10.57 2.82
CA HIS A 130 8.34 10.70 1.46
C HIS A 130 9.87 10.71 1.35
N HIS A 131 10.39 10.39 0.14
CA HIS A 131 11.84 10.35 -0.13
C HIS A 131 12.61 9.43 0.81
N ASN A 132 11.98 8.33 1.26
CA ASN A 132 12.64 7.30 2.04
C ASN A 132 13.00 6.10 1.16
N GLY A 133 13.93 5.27 1.57
CA GLY A 133 14.41 4.15 0.77
C GLY A 133 13.45 2.97 0.79
N ARG A 134 13.24 2.35 1.93
CA ARG A 134 12.52 1.07 2.02
C ARG A 134 11.01 1.19 1.90
N SER A 135 10.39 2.11 2.64
CA SER A 135 8.95 2.41 2.51
C SER A 135 8.59 3.74 3.17
N GLY A 136 7.40 4.25 2.87
CA GLY A 136 6.84 5.39 3.57
C GLY A 136 6.41 5.05 5.00
N ILE A 137 5.41 4.20 5.16
CA ILE A 137 4.83 3.80 6.45
C ILE A 137 4.76 2.28 6.50
N THR A 138 5.33 1.69 7.56
CA THR A 138 5.25 0.26 7.82
C THR A 138 4.78 0.01 9.26
N ILE A 139 3.81 -0.89 9.40
CA ILE A 139 3.45 -1.53 10.68
C ILE A 139 3.58 -3.02 10.44
N GLY A 140 4.44 -3.73 11.18
CA GLY A 140 4.71 -5.12 10.84
C GLY A 140 5.40 -5.95 11.91
N THR A 141 5.75 -7.19 11.52
CA THR A 141 6.40 -8.15 12.40
C THR A 141 7.41 -9.03 11.65
N ASP A 142 8.46 -9.48 12.33
CA ASP A 142 9.34 -10.55 11.85
C ASP A 142 8.83 -11.96 12.20
N ALA A 143 7.77 -12.06 12.98
CA ALA A 143 7.34 -13.32 13.61
C ALA A 143 6.21 -14.02 12.85
N TYR A 144 6.34 -14.17 11.53
CA TYR A 144 5.34 -14.88 10.73
C TYR A 144 5.14 -16.34 11.17
N PRO A 145 3.92 -16.86 11.17
CA PRO A 145 2.65 -16.24 10.79
C PRO A 145 1.89 -15.56 11.96
N ALA A 146 2.58 -15.18 13.03
CA ALA A 146 1.93 -14.51 14.16
C ALA A 146 1.35 -13.14 13.75
N THR A 147 0.25 -12.75 14.42
CA THR A 147 -0.37 -11.43 14.27
C THR A 147 -0.32 -10.67 15.59
N PRO A 148 0.86 -10.16 15.97
CA PRO A 148 1.08 -9.58 17.30
C PRO A 148 0.41 -8.22 17.51
N HIS A 149 0.02 -7.54 16.43
CA HIS A 149 -0.67 -6.26 16.53
C HIS A 149 -2.19 -6.42 16.54
N GLU A 150 -2.89 -5.49 17.16
CA GLU A 150 -4.34 -5.51 17.26
C GLU A 150 -4.92 -4.08 17.23
N ASP A 151 -6.08 -3.92 16.60
CA ASP A 151 -6.79 -2.64 16.51
C ASP A 151 -5.92 -1.53 15.86
N VAL A 152 -5.54 -1.73 14.60
CA VAL A 152 -4.69 -0.82 13.83
C VAL A 152 -5.53 0.16 13.02
N TYR A 153 -5.22 1.43 13.08
CA TYR A 153 -5.85 2.45 12.26
C TYR A 153 -4.80 3.33 11.58
N VAL A 154 -4.85 3.41 10.26
CA VAL A 154 -4.04 4.32 9.45
C VAL A 154 -4.99 5.18 8.62
N GLY A 155 -4.95 6.49 8.81
CA GLY A 155 -5.91 7.37 8.16
C GLY A 155 -5.35 8.73 7.75
N ARG A 156 -5.78 9.24 6.58
CA ARG A 156 -5.36 10.54 6.04
C ARG A 156 -3.85 10.69 5.94
N CYS A 157 -3.17 9.62 5.57
CA CYS A 157 -1.72 9.61 5.37
C CYS A 157 -1.38 9.70 3.89
N ALA A 158 -0.22 10.27 3.58
CA ALA A 158 0.34 10.28 2.23
C ALA A 158 1.73 9.64 2.25
N ALA A 159 1.99 8.72 1.32
CA ALA A 159 3.29 8.08 1.15
C ALA A 159 3.71 8.17 -0.32
N TYR A 160 4.76 8.94 -0.61
CA TYR A 160 5.16 9.17 -1.99
C TYR A 160 6.67 9.35 -2.16
N TRP A 161 7.12 9.08 -3.40
CA TRP A 161 8.54 9.15 -3.73
C TRP A 161 9.43 8.39 -2.75
N ASN A 162 8.99 7.20 -2.35
CA ASN A 162 9.80 6.22 -1.65
C ASN A 162 10.29 5.20 -2.70
N PRO A 163 11.40 5.46 -3.39
CA PRO A 163 11.70 4.79 -4.65
C PRO A 163 12.21 3.37 -4.51
N GLY A 164 12.54 2.92 -3.31
CA GLY A 164 13.20 1.64 -3.09
C GLY A 164 14.72 1.76 -2.98
N ILE A 165 15.35 0.67 -2.58
CA ILE A 165 16.79 0.51 -2.42
C ILE A 165 17.26 -0.47 -3.48
N PRO A 166 18.11 -0.06 -4.44
CA PRO A 166 18.62 -0.95 -5.47
C PRO A 166 19.47 -2.10 -4.91
N GLY A 167 19.49 -3.24 -5.61
CA GLY A 167 20.32 -4.39 -5.27
C GLY A 167 19.86 -5.17 -4.02
N GLN A 168 18.65 -4.94 -3.54
CA GLN A 168 18.09 -5.72 -2.45
C GLN A 168 17.55 -7.06 -2.96
N LYS A 169 17.62 -8.10 -2.10
CA LYS A 169 17.02 -9.40 -2.40
C LYS A 169 15.50 -9.36 -2.31
N THR A 170 14.99 -8.65 -1.32
CA THR A 170 13.57 -8.47 -1.05
C THR A 170 13.08 -7.12 -1.57
N HIS A 171 11.78 -6.98 -1.75
CA HIS A 171 11.17 -5.75 -2.22
C HIS A 171 11.41 -4.57 -1.27
N THR A 172 11.52 -3.40 -1.84
CA THR A 172 11.60 -2.11 -1.16
C THR A 172 10.82 -1.08 -1.98
N GLY A 173 10.52 0.07 -1.43
CA GLY A 173 9.85 1.14 -2.17
C GLY A 173 8.32 1.08 -2.10
N SER A 174 7.72 0.44 -1.08
CA SER A 174 6.28 0.50 -0.87
C SER A 174 5.84 1.83 -0.26
N GLY A 175 4.60 2.24 -0.53
CA GLY A 175 4.02 3.42 0.10
C GLY A 175 3.61 3.14 1.54
N ILE A 176 2.54 2.37 1.75
CA ILE A 176 1.99 1.99 3.05
C ILE A 176 1.87 0.46 3.08
N ALA A 177 2.66 -0.19 3.92
CA ALA A 177 2.72 -1.63 4.08
C ALA A 177 2.37 -2.03 5.52
N ILE A 178 1.31 -2.84 5.71
CA ILE A 178 0.84 -3.18 7.04
C ILE A 178 0.63 -4.68 7.17
N ASP A 179 1.28 -5.30 8.15
CA ASP A 179 1.19 -6.73 8.38
C ASP A 179 1.14 -7.13 9.86
N GLY A 180 0.93 -8.42 10.11
CA GLY A 180 0.99 -8.99 11.43
C GLY A 180 -0.09 -8.48 12.39
N PHE A 181 -1.32 -8.29 11.93
CA PHE A 181 -2.35 -7.68 12.77
C PHE A 181 -3.72 -8.36 12.69
N ARG A 182 -4.51 -8.11 13.73
CA ARG A 182 -5.95 -8.44 13.77
C ARG A 182 -6.76 -7.16 13.95
N ARG A 183 -7.77 -6.98 13.11
CA ARG A 183 -8.64 -5.81 13.04
C ARG A 183 -7.88 -4.51 12.75
N GLY A 184 -7.86 -4.15 11.48
CA GLY A 184 -7.22 -2.92 11.05
C GLY A 184 -8.02 -2.19 9.99
N THR A 185 -7.88 -0.86 9.95
CA THR A 185 -8.47 -0.01 8.91
C THR A 185 -7.41 0.91 8.33
N ILE A 186 -7.33 0.93 7.01
CA ILE A 186 -6.53 1.89 6.24
C ILE A 186 -7.50 2.69 5.39
N GLU A 187 -7.63 4.00 5.65
CA GLU A 187 -8.62 4.80 4.93
C GLU A 187 -8.20 6.25 4.69
N TYR A 188 -8.72 6.82 3.58
CA TYR A 188 -8.41 8.19 3.16
C TYR A 188 -6.92 8.46 2.98
N CYS A 189 -6.15 7.43 2.66
CA CYS A 189 -4.72 7.51 2.41
C CYS A 189 -4.41 7.64 0.92
N GLU A 190 -3.24 8.16 0.59
CA GLU A 190 -2.76 8.27 -0.79
C GLU A 190 -1.31 7.75 -0.89
N ALA A 191 -1.04 6.91 -1.90
CA ALA A 191 0.29 6.40 -2.17
C ALA A 191 0.63 6.56 -3.66
N TYR A 192 1.75 7.24 -3.98
CA TYR A 192 2.10 7.48 -5.36
C TYR A 192 3.60 7.66 -5.60
N GLU A 193 4.03 7.39 -6.84
CA GLU A 193 5.44 7.54 -7.27
C GLU A 193 6.42 6.74 -6.38
N ASN A 194 5.98 5.63 -5.81
CA ASN A 194 6.81 4.75 -5.01
C ASN A 194 7.43 3.65 -5.89
N GLY A 195 8.52 3.02 -5.46
CA GLY A 195 9.05 1.79 -6.04
C GLY A 195 9.99 1.91 -7.24
N ALA A 196 10.25 3.10 -7.76
CA ALA A 196 10.96 3.30 -9.05
C ALA A 196 12.38 2.70 -9.13
N LEU A 197 13.01 2.40 -8.00
CA LEU A 197 14.35 1.80 -7.93
C LEU A 197 14.34 0.36 -7.39
N CYS A 198 13.16 -0.20 -7.10
CA CYS A 198 13.07 -1.57 -6.63
C CYS A 198 13.39 -2.54 -7.77
N ASP A 199 14.50 -3.25 -7.62
CA ASP A 199 14.98 -4.29 -8.52
C ASP A 199 15.19 -5.64 -7.80
N ALA A 200 14.32 -5.92 -6.82
CA ALA A 200 14.39 -7.12 -5.98
C ALA A 200 14.55 -8.40 -6.81
N THR A 201 15.43 -9.30 -6.38
CA THR A 201 15.80 -10.50 -7.13
C THR A 201 15.17 -11.79 -6.62
N GLU A 202 14.69 -11.80 -5.37
CA GLU A 202 14.21 -13.01 -4.68
C GLU A 202 12.76 -12.91 -4.19
N SER A 203 12.13 -11.75 -4.22
CA SER A 203 10.72 -11.56 -3.81
C SER A 203 9.99 -10.62 -4.75
N GLY A 204 8.68 -10.47 -4.54
CA GLY A 204 7.82 -9.54 -5.29
C GLY A 204 8.31 -8.10 -5.32
N GLY A 205 7.53 -7.22 -5.86
CA GLY A 205 7.84 -5.81 -5.98
C GLY A 205 7.14 -4.93 -4.94
N PRO A 206 7.27 -3.61 -5.06
CA PRO A 206 6.60 -2.66 -4.19
C PRO A 206 5.13 -2.48 -4.58
N VAL A 207 4.33 -2.15 -3.59
CA VAL A 207 2.91 -1.82 -3.75
C VAL A 207 2.60 -0.47 -3.10
N GLY A 208 1.67 0.27 -3.68
CA GLY A 208 1.27 1.56 -3.11
C GLY A 208 0.68 1.43 -1.71
N ILE A 209 -0.40 0.67 -1.54
CA ILE A 209 -1.06 0.41 -0.24
C ILE A 209 -1.43 -1.06 -0.14
N TRP A 210 -0.92 -1.77 0.85
CA TRP A 210 -1.17 -3.19 0.99
C TRP A 210 -1.19 -3.69 2.43
N ALA A 211 -1.81 -4.85 2.61
CA ALA A 211 -1.88 -5.55 3.87
C ALA A 211 -1.68 -7.05 3.68
N TYR A 212 -0.93 -7.70 4.57
CA TYR A 212 -0.70 -9.14 4.54
C TYR A 212 -0.59 -9.74 5.95
N ASN A 213 -0.62 -11.06 6.06
CA ASN A 213 -0.59 -11.75 7.34
C ASN A 213 -1.52 -11.11 8.38
N CYS A 214 -2.81 -10.97 8.03
CA CYS A 214 -3.76 -10.25 8.85
C CYS A 214 -5.17 -10.88 8.84
N ASP A 215 -5.93 -10.57 9.87
CA ASP A 215 -7.36 -10.93 9.96
C ASP A 215 -8.20 -9.68 10.13
N ARG A 216 -9.25 -9.53 9.30
CA ARG A 216 -10.18 -8.39 9.30
C ARG A 216 -9.50 -7.05 9.03
N ALA A 217 -8.72 -6.99 7.95
CA ALA A 217 -8.26 -5.73 7.38
C ALA A 217 -9.41 -5.07 6.59
N LEU A 218 -9.52 -3.76 6.68
CA LEU A 218 -10.40 -2.93 5.88
C LEU A 218 -9.59 -1.83 5.20
N LEU A 219 -9.42 -1.92 3.87
CA LEU A 219 -8.81 -0.91 3.03
C LEU A 219 -9.92 -0.18 2.29
N GLN A 220 -10.17 1.10 2.60
CA GLN A 220 -11.28 1.84 1.99
C GLN A 220 -10.99 3.32 1.77
N PHE A 221 -11.60 3.89 0.72
CA PHE A 221 -11.50 5.31 0.39
C PHE A 221 -10.07 5.81 0.19
N ASN A 222 -9.17 4.93 -0.24
CA ASN A 222 -7.77 5.26 -0.52
C ASN A 222 -7.54 5.52 -2.01
N ARG A 223 -6.42 6.17 -2.32
CA ARG A 223 -5.91 6.39 -3.66
C ARG A 223 -4.51 5.79 -3.77
N SER A 224 -4.25 5.12 -4.89
CA SER A 224 -2.90 4.56 -5.15
C SER A 224 -2.60 4.65 -6.63
N HIS A 225 -1.52 5.35 -7.00
CA HIS A 225 -1.28 5.65 -8.41
C HIS A 225 0.19 5.94 -8.73
N HIS A 226 0.55 5.74 -10.01
CA HIS A 226 1.90 5.99 -10.51
C HIS A 226 2.98 5.28 -9.66
N ASN A 227 2.65 4.15 -9.05
CA ASN A 227 3.63 3.34 -8.37
C ASN A 227 4.39 2.48 -9.39
N HIS A 228 5.63 2.21 -9.12
CA HIS A 228 6.59 1.64 -10.05
C HIS A 228 7.18 0.35 -9.51
N SER A 229 7.74 -0.44 -10.41
CA SER A 229 8.61 -1.56 -10.10
C SER A 229 9.65 -1.74 -11.20
N ASN A 230 10.87 -2.04 -10.84
CA ASN A 230 11.95 -2.21 -11.80
C ASN A 230 12.32 -3.68 -12.05
N ASN A 231 11.66 -4.62 -11.38
CA ASN A 231 11.95 -6.07 -11.46
C ASN A 231 10.86 -6.93 -12.11
N GLN A 232 9.90 -6.35 -12.80
CA GLN A 232 8.77 -7.06 -13.44
C GLN A 232 7.80 -7.74 -12.45
N ALA A 233 7.84 -7.37 -11.18
CA ALA A 233 6.92 -7.85 -10.17
C ALA A 233 6.23 -6.64 -9.52
N ASP A 234 4.95 -6.78 -9.23
CA ASP A 234 4.12 -5.76 -8.61
C ASP A 234 4.22 -4.37 -9.27
N GLY A 235 4.55 -3.33 -8.52
CA GLY A 235 4.36 -1.94 -8.96
C GLY A 235 2.89 -1.58 -8.98
N GLY A 236 2.08 -2.28 -8.18
CA GLY A 236 0.62 -2.19 -8.17
C GLY A 236 0.07 -1.14 -7.23
N GLY A 237 -1.25 -0.92 -7.35
CA GLY A 237 -1.98 0.03 -6.52
C GLY A 237 -2.28 -0.51 -5.12
N PHE A 238 -2.98 -1.63 -5.04
CA PHE A 238 -3.48 -2.23 -3.79
C PHE A 238 -3.29 -3.73 -3.76
N ASP A 239 -3.03 -4.27 -2.56
CA ASP A 239 -2.88 -5.71 -2.38
C ASP A 239 -3.43 -6.18 -1.04
N LEU A 240 -4.10 -7.34 -1.04
CA LEU A 240 -4.26 -8.22 0.09
C LEU A 240 -3.43 -9.46 -0.18
N ASP A 241 -2.38 -9.66 0.61
CA ASP A 241 -1.36 -10.64 0.33
C ASP A 241 -1.35 -11.77 1.38
N GLY A 242 -0.47 -12.71 1.22
CA GLY A 242 -0.45 -14.00 1.93
C GLY A 242 -0.80 -13.98 3.41
N GLY A 243 -1.51 -15.01 3.86
CA GLY A 243 -1.98 -15.13 5.25
C GLY A 243 -3.10 -14.16 5.63
N THR A 244 -3.76 -13.51 4.67
CA THR A 244 -4.84 -12.55 4.92
C THR A 244 -6.20 -13.23 4.92
N THR A 245 -6.98 -12.99 5.98
CA THR A 245 -8.32 -13.60 6.13
C THR A 245 -9.39 -12.57 6.46
N ASN A 246 -10.65 -12.86 6.01
CA ASN A 246 -11.85 -12.09 6.37
C ASN A 246 -11.74 -10.58 6.12
N SER A 247 -10.99 -10.19 5.09
CA SER A 247 -10.58 -8.81 4.83
C SER A 247 -11.30 -8.20 3.63
N VAL A 248 -11.35 -6.90 3.58
CA VAL A 248 -12.12 -6.15 2.58
C VAL A 248 -11.30 -5.00 1.99
N MET A 249 -11.23 -4.95 0.65
CA MET A 249 -10.82 -3.77 -0.11
C MET A 249 -12.05 -3.17 -0.79
N ARG A 250 -12.39 -1.92 -0.48
CA ARG A 250 -13.57 -1.28 -1.06
C ARG A 250 -13.43 0.22 -1.21
N TYR A 251 -14.12 0.77 -2.22
CA TYR A 251 -14.18 2.22 -2.44
C TYR A 251 -12.81 2.87 -2.61
N ASN A 252 -11.83 2.11 -3.12
CA ASN A 252 -10.51 2.61 -3.44
C ASN A 252 -10.40 2.95 -4.93
N VAL A 253 -9.48 3.84 -5.26
CA VAL A 253 -9.17 4.21 -6.64
C VAL A 253 -7.69 3.97 -6.92
N SER A 254 -7.43 3.19 -7.96
CA SER A 254 -6.10 2.90 -8.49
C SER A 254 -5.97 3.47 -9.90
N TRP A 255 -4.81 4.04 -10.25
CA TRP A 255 -4.59 4.46 -11.63
C TRP A 255 -3.12 4.60 -12.02
N GLU A 256 -2.87 4.28 -13.28
CA GLU A 256 -1.56 4.48 -13.94
C GLU A 256 -0.37 3.92 -13.14
N ASN A 257 -0.55 2.78 -12.49
CA ASN A 257 0.53 2.03 -11.87
C ASN A 257 1.28 1.19 -12.92
N ASP A 258 2.55 0.87 -12.69
CA ASP A 258 3.34 0.00 -13.58
C ASP A 258 2.72 -1.41 -13.67
N GLY A 259 2.22 -1.93 -12.57
CA GLY A 259 1.52 -3.20 -12.43
C GLY A 259 0.01 -3.07 -12.26
N TYR A 260 -0.57 -3.98 -11.53
CA TYR A 260 -2.02 -4.12 -11.34
C TYR A 260 -2.67 -2.99 -10.54
N GLY A 261 -4.00 -2.91 -10.64
CA GLY A 261 -4.81 -2.04 -9.78
C GLY A 261 -5.03 -2.64 -8.39
N PHE A 262 -5.52 -3.89 -8.35
CA PHE A 262 -5.90 -4.60 -7.12
C PHE A 262 -5.47 -6.06 -7.20
N GLN A 263 -4.93 -6.60 -6.12
CA GLN A 263 -4.44 -7.98 -6.06
C GLN A 263 -4.99 -8.74 -4.86
N LEU A 264 -5.21 -10.04 -5.05
CA LEU A 264 -5.36 -11.07 -4.04
C LEU A 264 -4.27 -12.12 -4.31
N TRP A 265 -3.24 -12.16 -3.50
CA TRP A 265 -2.06 -12.98 -3.74
C TRP A 265 -1.75 -13.88 -2.54
N ASP A 266 -1.90 -15.19 -2.70
CA ASP A 266 -1.50 -16.14 -1.67
C ASP A 266 -0.12 -16.76 -1.96
N PHE A 267 0.82 -16.60 -1.02
CA PHE A 267 2.16 -17.18 -1.09
C PHE A 267 2.48 -18.17 0.03
N PHE A 268 1.48 -18.94 0.45
CA PHE A 268 1.62 -20.16 1.28
C PHE A 268 1.94 -20.01 2.78
N TRP A 269 1.84 -18.83 3.40
CA TRP A 269 2.14 -18.66 4.83
C TRP A 269 0.92 -18.65 5.74
N GLY A 270 -0.03 -19.45 5.48
CA GLY A 270 -1.23 -19.52 6.28
C GLY A 270 -2.48 -19.67 5.43
N GLU A 271 -3.61 -19.34 5.99
CA GLU A 271 -4.86 -19.38 5.25
C GLU A 271 -5.09 -18.04 4.55
N PHE A 272 -5.43 -18.09 3.27
CA PHE A 272 -5.89 -16.94 2.52
C PHE A 272 -7.35 -17.15 2.12
N ARG A 273 -8.27 -16.58 2.89
CA ARG A 273 -9.68 -16.88 2.69
C ARG A 273 -10.65 -15.78 3.11
N ASN A 274 -11.85 -15.83 2.51
CA ASN A 274 -12.98 -14.95 2.81
C ASN A 274 -12.63 -13.47 2.59
N ASN A 275 -11.80 -13.17 1.60
CA ASN A 275 -11.42 -11.81 1.26
C ASN A 275 -12.35 -11.27 0.16
N ARG A 276 -12.72 -10.00 0.28
CA ARG A 276 -13.66 -9.36 -0.64
C ARG A 276 -13.10 -8.06 -1.22
N VAL A 277 -13.18 -7.94 -2.54
CA VAL A 277 -12.76 -6.74 -3.30
C VAL A 277 -13.99 -6.17 -3.99
N HIS A 278 -14.50 -5.02 -3.54
CA HIS A 278 -15.74 -4.51 -4.11
C HIS A 278 -15.83 -2.99 -4.15
N HIS A 279 -16.58 -2.49 -5.13
CA HIS A 279 -16.78 -1.06 -5.31
C HIS A 279 -15.46 -0.29 -5.46
N ASN A 280 -14.46 -0.89 -6.08
CA ASN A 280 -13.19 -0.23 -6.38
C ASN A 280 -13.15 0.19 -7.85
N VAL A 281 -12.24 1.11 -8.15
CA VAL A 281 -12.02 1.60 -9.50
C VAL A 281 -10.55 1.46 -9.86
N SER A 282 -10.26 0.81 -10.99
CA SER A 282 -8.93 0.72 -11.59
C SER A 282 -8.93 1.44 -12.94
N LEU A 283 -8.00 2.35 -13.14
CA LEU A 283 -7.94 3.18 -14.34
C LEU A 283 -6.56 3.11 -14.97
N MET A 284 -6.48 2.52 -16.13
CA MET A 284 -5.23 2.50 -16.90
C MET A 284 -4.04 1.99 -16.07
N ASP A 285 -4.26 1.09 -15.12
CA ASP A 285 -3.17 0.35 -14.47
C ASP A 285 -2.45 -0.56 -15.48
N CYS A 286 -1.41 -1.27 -15.10
CA CYS A 286 -0.58 -2.08 -15.99
C CYS A 286 0.16 -1.26 -17.05
N GLN A 287 0.66 -0.08 -16.72
CA GLN A 287 1.33 0.80 -17.66
C GLN A 287 2.63 0.19 -18.23
N ARG A 288 3.33 -0.58 -17.41
CA ARG A 288 4.59 -1.21 -17.77
C ARG A 288 4.48 -2.72 -17.90
N TRP A 289 3.80 -3.38 -16.98
CA TRP A 289 3.65 -4.82 -16.91
C TRP A 289 2.26 -5.24 -17.39
N ARG A 290 2.06 -5.29 -18.70
CA ARG A 290 0.76 -5.52 -19.36
C ARG A 290 0.27 -6.95 -19.30
N ASN A 291 1.05 -7.87 -18.75
CA ASN A 291 0.62 -9.22 -18.41
C ASN A 291 -0.24 -9.26 -17.15
N PHE A 292 -0.18 -8.25 -16.30
CA PHE A 292 -1.10 -8.12 -15.18
C PHE A 292 -2.49 -7.64 -15.63
N GLY A 293 -3.50 -8.05 -14.86
CA GLY A 293 -4.85 -7.51 -14.97
C GLY A 293 -5.06 -6.27 -14.10
N ALA A 294 -6.16 -5.54 -14.34
CA ALA A 294 -6.62 -4.54 -13.39
C ALA A 294 -6.88 -5.17 -12.01
N PHE A 295 -7.33 -6.42 -12.01
CA PHE A 295 -7.47 -7.29 -10.83
C PHE A 295 -6.64 -8.56 -11.04
N VAL A 296 -5.87 -8.95 -10.04
CA VAL A 296 -5.01 -10.15 -10.07
C VAL A 296 -5.38 -11.11 -8.96
N ILE A 297 -5.48 -12.39 -9.29
CA ILE A 297 -5.71 -13.50 -8.35
C ILE A 297 -4.58 -14.50 -8.53
N PHE A 298 -3.91 -14.85 -7.44
CA PHE A 298 -2.83 -15.84 -7.46
C PHE A 298 -2.89 -16.79 -6.27
N GLY A 299 -2.57 -18.07 -6.52
CA GLY A 299 -2.36 -19.08 -5.49
C GLY A 299 -3.66 -19.59 -4.86
N ARG A 300 -3.62 -20.03 -3.62
CA ARG A 300 -4.74 -20.72 -2.95
C ARG A 300 -5.76 -19.77 -2.33
N VAL A 301 -6.36 -18.91 -3.13
CA VAL A 301 -7.46 -18.06 -2.70
C VAL A 301 -8.71 -18.87 -2.45
N ILE A 302 -9.23 -18.86 -1.22
CA ILE A 302 -10.42 -19.60 -0.78
C ILE A 302 -11.55 -18.61 -0.48
N ASN A 303 -12.74 -18.83 -1.07
CA ASN A 303 -13.92 -17.96 -0.92
C ASN A 303 -13.57 -16.48 -1.22
N GLY A 304 -12.82 -16.23 -2.30
CA GLY A 304 -12.55 -14.89 -2.80
C GLY A 304 -13.77 -14.32 -3.51
N GLU A 305 -14.07 -13.04 -3.31
CA GLU A 305 -15.19 -12.37 -3.96
C GLU A 305 -14.76 -11.02 -4.55
N LEU A 306 -15.00 -10.83 -5.85
CA LEU A 306 -14.82 -9.56 -6.55
C LEU A 306 -16.17 -9.12 -7.10
N CYS A 307 -16.73 -8.01 -6.59
CA CYS A 307 -18.04 -7.56 -7.07
C CYS A 307 -18.15 -6.05 -7.13
N ASP A 308 -19.00 -5.60 -8.04
CA ASP A 308 -19.32 -4.17 -8.20
C ASP A 308 -18.07 -3.29 -8.43
N ASN A 309 -16.99 -3.82 -8.99
CA ASN A 309 -15.82 -3.03 -9.35
C ASN A 309 -15.93 -2.48 -10.76
N VAL A 310 -15.16 -1.44 -11.03
CA VAL A 310 -15.04 -0.84 -12.36
C VAL A 310 -13.57 -0.83 -12.75
N ALA A 311 -13.25 -1.32 -13.95
CA ALA A 311 -11.92 -1.19 -14.52
C ALA A 311 -11.96 -0.55 -15.90
N TYR A 312 -11.07 0.37 -16.10
CA TYR A 312 -10.75 0.98 -17.36
C TYR A 312 -9.35 0.51 -17.75
N LEU A 313 -9.26 -0.32 -18.77
CA LEU A 313 -8.07 -1.12 -19.01
C LEU A 313 -7.04 -0.39 -19.86
N SER A 314 -5.78 -0.61 -19.55
CA SER A 314 -4.67 -0.33 -20.48
C SER A 314 -4.79 -1.22 -21.71
N ALA A 315 -4.29 -0.75 -22.85
CA ALA A 315 -4.31 -1.54 -24.08
C ALA A 315 -3.62 -2.90 -23.86
N ASP A 316 -4.30 -3.95 -24.33
CA ASP A 316 -3.82 -5.33 -24.32
C ASP A 316 -3.70 -6.00 -22.92
N SER A 317 -4.08 -5.31 -21.85
CA SER A 317 -4.16 -5.90 -20.50
C SER A 317 -5.51 -6.57 -20.28
N PRO A 318 -5.59 -7.71 -19.56
CA PRO A 318 -6.87 -8.29 -19.16
C PRO A 318 -7.51 -7.47 -18.03
N ALA A 319 -8.84 -7.58 -17.89
CA ALA A 319 -9.52 -7.01 -16.73
C ALA A 319 -9.15 -7.79 -15.46
N VAL A 320 -9.18 -9.11 -15.56
CA VAL A 320 -8.83 -10.02 -14.47
C VAL A 320 -7.79 -11.02 -14.95
N GLU A 321 -6.68 -11.11 -14.24
CA GLU A 321 -5.70 -12.17 -14.39
C GLU A 321 -5.86 -13.17 -13.25
N ILE A 322 -5.98 -14.45 -13.58
CA ILE A 322 -6.01 -15.55 -12.62
C ILE A 322 -4.86 -16.48 -12.96
N GLU A 323 -3.84 -16.50 -12.11
CA GLU A 323 -2.66 -17.32 -12.30
C GLU A 323 -2.46 -18.29 -11.13
N ARG A 324 -2.28 -19.58 -11.46
CA ARG A 324 -2.03 -20.67 -10.50
C ARG A 324 -3.04 -20.71 -9.34
N TRP A 325 -4.26 -20.31 -9.60
CA TRP A 325 -5.31 -20.45 -8.61
C TRP A 325 -5.66 -21.94 -8.40
N ASP A 326 -5.39 -22.42 -7.21
CA ASP A 326 -5.66 -23.79 -6.77
C ASP A 326 -6.60 -23.85 -5.53
N GLY A 327 -7.25 -22.72 -5.25
CA GLY A 327 -8.21 -22.56 -4.17
C GLY A 327 -9.62 -23.04 -4.49
N THR A 328 -10.59 -22.57 -3.71
CA THR A 328 -12.01 -22.92 -3.86
C THR A 328 -12.91 -21.70 -3.71
N GLY A 329 -14.03 -21.67 -4.46
CA GLY A 329 -15.11 -20.70 -4.26
C GLY A 329 -14.74 -19.26 -4.65
N LEU A 330 -14.10 -19.08 -5.81
CA LEU A 330 -13.79 -17.77 -6.35
C LEU A 330 -14.99 -17.20 -7.13
N ARG A 331 -15.53 -16.07 -6.71
CA ARG A 331 -16.73 -15.48 -7.28
C ARG A 331 -16.51 -14.07 -7.81
N PHE A 332 -17.05 -13.82 -9.01
CA PHE A 332 -17.12 -12.52 -9.65
C PHE A 332 -18.57 -12.15 -9.90
N SER A 333 -18.97 -10.91 -9.57
CA SER A 333 -20.32 -10.47 -9.86
C SER A 333 -20.44 -8.96 -10.10
N GLU A 334 -21.24 -8.61 -11.11
CA GLU A 334 -21.64 -7.23 -11.40
C GLU A 334 -20.44 -6.25 -11.59
N ASN A 335 -19.27 -6.74 -12.01
CA ASN A 335 -18.15 -5.88 -12.35
C ASN A 335 -18.31 -5.32 -13.76
N VAL A 336 -17.77 -4.12 -14.01
CA VAL A 336 -17.79 -3.44 -15.30
C VAL A 336 -16.37 -3.21 -15.78
N TYR A 337 -16.07 -3.72 -16.97
CA TYR A 337 -14.74 -3.59 -17.58
C TYR A 337 -14.85 -2.88 -18.93
N LEU A 338 -14.07 -1.83 -19.09
CA LEU A 338 -13.99 -1.03 -20.31
C LEU A 338 -12.63 -1.25 -20.95
N GLY A 339 -12.56 -2.08 -21.97
CA GLY A 339 -11.33 -2.51 -22.63
C GLY A 339 -11.04 -1.75 -23.91
N ILE A 340 -9.77 -1.59 -24.22
CA ILE A 340 -9.26 -1.07 -25.50
C ILE A 340 -8.30 -2.07 -26.14
N GLY A 341 -8.10 -1.93 -27.44
CA GLY A 341 -7.17 -2.79 -28.17
C GLY A 341 -7.57 -4.27 -28.09
N ASN A 342 -6.63 -5.13 -27.70
CA ASN A 342 -6.84 -6.57 -27.52
C ASN A 342 -7.18 -6.95 -26.08
N SER A 343 -7.57 -6.00 -25.23
CA SER A 343 -7.99 -6.27 -23.87
C SER A 343 -9.09 -7.34 -23.81
N GLN A 344 -9.09 -8.15 -22.78
CA GLN A 344 -10.04 -9.25 -22.59
C GLN A 344 -10.55 -9.28 -21.13
N PRO A 345 -11.74 -9.84 -20.87
CA PRO A 345 -12.29 -9.84 -19.52
C PRO A 345 -11.46 -10.69 -18.55
N PHE A 346 -10.99 -11.85 -18.99
CA PHE A 346 -10.21 -12.77 -18.16
C PHE A 346 -9.00 -13.31 -18.90
N SER A 347 -7.89 -13.44 -18.18
CA SER A 347 -6.72 -14.24 -18.54
C SER A 347 -6.53 -15.30 -17.45
N ILE A 348 -6.72 -16.57 -17.76
CA ILE A 348 -6.65 -17.67 -16.79
C ILE A 348 -5.54 -18.62 -17.17
N THR A 349 -4.56 -18.82 -16.27
CA THR A 349 -3.38 -19.64 -16.53
C THR A 349 -3.10 -20.60 -15.37
N GLU A 350 -2.92 -21.90 -15.69
CA GLU A 350 -2.53 -22.94 -14.72
C GLU A 350 -3.40 -22.95 -13.44
N SER A 351 -4.71 -22.74 -13.57
CA SER A 351 -5.61 -22.53 -12.45
C SER A 351 -6.60 -23.70 -12.27
N PRO A 352 -6.22 -24.77 -11.55
CA PRO A 352 -7.07 -25.94 -11.33
C PRO A 352 -8.12 -25.77 -10.23
N GLY A 353 -8.28 -24.60 -9.66
CA GLY A 353 -9.19 -24.33 -8.56
C GLY A 353 -10.65 -24.71 -8.86
N VAL A 354 -11.44 -24.91 -7.81
CA VAL A 354 -12.80 -25.41 -7.89
C VAL A 354 -13.83 -24.40 -7.40
N GLY A 355 -14.98 -24.31 -8.09
CA GLY A 355 -16.06 -23.40 -7.70
C GLY A 355 -15.81 -21.96 -8.18
N PHE A 356 -15.27 -21.80 -9.38
CA PHE A 356 -15.23 -20.53 -10.07
C PHE A 356 -16.64 -20.16 -10.56
N GLU A 357 -17.11 -18.98 -10.18
CA GLU A 357 -18.40 -18.45 -10.57
C GLU A 357 -18.24 -17.01 -11.10
N SER A 358 -18.86 -16.72 -12.23
CA SER A 358 -18.91 -15.35 -12.80
C SER A 358 -20.34 -15.04 -13.22
N ARG A 359 -20.91 -13.95 -12.72
CA ARG A 359 -22.31 -13.58 -12.99
C ARG A 359 -22.48 -12.06 -13.13
N GLY A 360 -23.17 -11.65 -14.18
CA GLY A 360 -23.52 -10.23 -14.37
C GLY A 360 -22.34 -9.33 -14.73
N GLU A 361 -21.21 -9.92 -15.15
CA GLU A 361 -20.04 -9.18 -15.63
C GLU A 361 -20.36 -8.44 -16.93
N ILE A 362 -19.97 -7.18 -17.01
CA ILE A 362 -20.11 -6.37 -18.21
C ILE A 362 -18.73 -6.05 -18.76
N PHE A 363 -18.47 -6.50 -19.99
CA PHE A 363 -17.26 -6.14 -20.72
C PHE A 363 -17.61 -5.38 -21.99
N CYS A 364 -17.21 -4.11 -22.04
CA CYS A 364 -17.35 -3.26 -23.19
C CYS A 364 -15.98 -3.04 -23.83
N ARG A 365 -15.86 -3.32 -25.13
CA ARG A 365 -14.65 -3.00 -25.89
C ARG A 365 -14.92 -1.78 -26.75
N GLU A 366 -14.13 -0.77 -26.57
CA GLU A 366 -14.13 0.38 -27.46
C GLU A 366 -13.28 0.07 -28.71
N THR A 367 -13.84 0.35 -29.87
CA THR A 367 -13.14 0.18 -31.16
C THR A 367 -12.30 1.40 -31.55
N GLY A 368 -12.22 2.40 -30.68
CA GLY A 368 -11.50 3.66 -30.85
C GLY A 368 -10.62 4.03 -29.67
N THR A 369 -10.06 5.22 -29.72
CA THR A 369 -9.39 5.81 -28.55
C THR A 369 -10.42 6.15 -27.49
N LEU A 370 -10.10 5.82 -26.26
CA LEU A 370 -10.87 6.18 -25.08
C LEU A 370 -11.24 7.66 -25.05
N ASP A 371 -12.43 7.97 -24.54
CA ASP A 371 -12.74 9.34 -24.19
C ASP A 371 -11.70 9.85 -23.16
N PRO A 372 -10.86 10.82 -23.53
CA PRO A 372 -9.79 11.31 -22.66
C PRO A 372 -10.33 12.01 -21.39
N GLU A 373 -11.63 12.26 -21.30
CA GLU A 373 -12.23 12.86 -20.11
C GLU A 373 -12.50 11.86 -19.00
N ILE A 374 -12.65 10.56 -19.29
CA ILE A 374 -12.90 9.56 -18.25
C ILE A 374 -11.79 9.55 -17.19
N PRO A 375 -10.50 9.51 -17.54
CA PRO A 375 -9.43 9.62 -16.56
C PRO A 375 -9.46 10.93 -15.75
N ASN A 376 -9.85 12.04 -16.37
CA ASN A 376 -9.93 13.34 -15.69
C ASN A 376 -11.12 13.43 -14.74
N ILE A 377 -12.28 12.93 -15.16
CA ILE A 377 -13.47 12.83 -14.30
C ILE A 377 -13.16 11.98 -13.08
N LEU A 378 -12.46 10.89 -13.29
CA LEU A 378 -12.11 9.94 -12.24
C LEU A 378 -11.02 10.45 -11.29
N ARG A 379 -10.08 11.24 -11.79
CA ARG A 379 -9.04 11.91 -10.96
C ARG A 379 -9.60 13.07 -10.13
N ALA A 380 -10.61 13.76 -10.62
CA ALA A 380 -11.21 14.94 -9.99
C ALA A 380 -12.36 14.63 -9.05
N ALA A 381 -12.95 13.45 -9.13
CA ALA A 381 -14.16 13.09 -8.42
C ALA A 381 -13.87 12.31 -7.12
N ASP A 382 -14.72 12.52 -6.13
CA ASP A 382 -14.88 11.56 -5.02
C ASP A 382 -15.25 10.19 -5.62
N PHE A 383 -14.74 9.11 -5.06
CA PHE A 383 -15.06 7.73 -5.45
C PHE A 383 -16.59 7.53 -5.68
N ARG A 384 -17.46 8.11 -4.85
CA ARG A 384 -18.92 8.00 -4.98
C ARG A 384 -19.46 8.55 -6.30
N ASP A 385 -18.83 9.60 -6.79
CA ASP A 385 -19.24 10.23 -8.05
C ASP A 385 -18.77 9.40 -9.24
N VAL A 386 -17.55 8.87 -9.17
CA VAL A 386 -16.98 7.95 -10.16
C VAL A 386 -17.81 6.67 -10.26
N TYR A 387 -18.09 6.03 -9.16
CA TYR A 387 -18.86 4.78 -9.11
C TYR A 387 -20.29 4.97 -9.62
N ARG A 388 -20.95 6.04 -9.20
CA ARG A 388 -22.30 6.39 -9.68
C ARG A 388 -22.32 6.65 -11.18
N HIS A 389 -21.30 7.33 -11.69
CA HIS A 389 -21.19 7.67 -13.11
C HIS A 389 -20.93 6.44 -13.97
N ALA A 390 -20.02 5.57 -13.59
CA ALA A 390 -19.74 4.32 -14.29
C ALA A 390 -20.98 3.40 -14.37
N ARG A 391 -21.77 3.32 -13.31
CA ARG A 391 -23.03 2.54 -13.32
C ARG A 391 -24.16 3.19 -14.13
N GLN A 392 -24.24 4.49 -14.19
CA GLN A 392 -25.24 5.19 -15.00
C GLN A 392 -24.91 5.12 -16.49
N GLY A 393 -23.63 5.14 -16.87
CA GLY A 393 -23.16 5.03 -18.25
C GLY A 393 -23.36 3.65 -18.88
N SER A 394 -23.40 2.59 -18.07
CA SER A 394 -23.63 1.22 -18.55
C SER A 394 -25.10 0.94 -18.96
N GLY A 395 -26.04 1.82 -18.61
CA GLY A 395 -27.46 1.68 -18.90
C GLY A 395 -28.00 2.59 -20.00
N SER A 396 -27.21 3.49 -20.55
CA SER A 396 -27.62 4.40 -21.63
C SER A 396 -26.47 4.70 -22.56
N ASN A 397 -26.74 4.82 -23.86
CA ASN A 397 -25.80 5.37 -24.86
C ASN A 397 -25.48 6.85 -24.52
N ALA A 398 -24.78 7.10 -23.42
CA ALA A 398 -24.40 8.44 -23.03
C ALA A 398 -23.22 8.88 -23.91
N GLN A 399 -23.48 9.85 -24.76
CA GLN A 399 -22.42 10.60 -25.44
C GLN A 399 -21.62 11.39 -24.40
N TRP A 400 -20.38 11.03 -24.23
CA TRP A 400 -19.39 11.75 -23.45
C TRP A 400 -18.85 12.91 -24.31
N SER A 401 -18.93 14.14 -23.85
CA SER A 401 -18.43 15.30 -24.60
C SER A 401 -16.96 15.58 -24.28
N SER A 402 -16.15 15.67 -25.32
CA SER A 402 -14.69 15.89 -25.20
C SER A 402 -14.35 17.36 -24.90
N ARG A 403 -13.72 17.63 -23.78
CA ARG A 403 -12.96 18.86 -23.55
C ARG A 403 -11.53 18.53 -23.13
N ALA A 404 -10.57 19.11 -23.83
CA ALA A 404 -9.14 18.89 -23.57
C ALA A 404 -8.71 19.37 -22.17
N PRO A 405 -7.81 18.66 -21.47
CA PRO A 405 -7.29 19.09 -20.19
C PRO A 405 -6.44 20.36 -20.31
N PRO A 406 -6.39 21.21 -19.27
CA PRO A 406 -5.50 22.38 -19.28
C PRO A 406 -4.05 21.93 -19.35
N ALA A 407 -3.31 22.49 -20.31
CA ALA A 407 -1.90 22.24 -20.49
C ALA A 407 -1.10 22.78 -19.28
N GLY A 408 -0.39 21.91 -18.56
CA GLY A 408 0.55 22.37 -17.56
C GLY A 408 0.94 21.37 -16.50
N THR A 409 1.65 20.32 -16.85
CA THR A 409 2.74 19.77 -16.03
C THR A 409 3.74 19.09 -16.96
N LYS A 410 4.93 19.66 -17.06
CA LYS A 410 6.00 19.08 -17.87
C LYS A 410 6.49 17.79 -17.22
N ALA A 411 6.16 16.66 -17.86
CA ALA A 411 6.81 15.40 -17.57
C ALA A 411 8.30 15.53 -17.94
N HIS A 412 9.20 15.24 -17.02
CA HIS A 412 10.60 15.04 -17.32
C HIS A 412 10.74 13.83 -18.24
N ARG A 413 11.09 14.08 -19.49
CA ARG A 413 11.46 13.02 -20.46
C ARG A 413 12.71 12.32 -19.94
N ARG A 414 12.63 11.01 -19.74
CA ARG A 414 13.80 10.12 -19.64
C ARG A 414 14.41 9.91 -21.03
N PRO A 415 15.73 9.72 -21.16
CA PRO A 415 16.34 9.34 -22.43
C PRO A 415 15.93 7.91 -22.82
N GLU A 416 15.55 7.72 -24.08
CA GLU A 416 15.28 6.43 -24.68
C GLU A 416 16.58 5.60 -24.72
N SER A 417 16.58 4.45 -24.06
CA SER A 417 17.58 3.40 -24.32
C SER A 417 16.92 2.32 -25.16
N ALA A 418 17.31 2.27 -26.42
CA ALA A 418 16.99 1.15 -27.32
C ALA A 418 17.71 -0.11 -26.84
N SER A 419 16.95 -1.16 -26.48
CA SER A 419 17.49 -2.52 -26.48
C SER A 419 16.38 -3.52 -26.75
N GLY A 420 16.54 -4.27 -27.85
CA GLY A 420 15.73 -5.42 -28.18
C GLY A 420 15.92 -6.51 -27.12
N GLY A 421 14.93 -6.74 -26.31
CA GLY A 421 14.95 -7.75 -25.25
C GLY A 421 14.30 -9.05 -25.72
N ARG A 422 15.07 -10.14 -25.73
CA ARG A 422 14.54 -11.52 -25.77
C ARG A 422 13.65 -11.73 -24.56
N ARG A 423 12.52 -12.41 -24.73
CA ARG A 423 11.65 -12.86 -23.63
C ARG A 423 12.50 -13.66 -22.63
N PRO A 424 12.54 -13.29 -21.35
CA PRO A 424 13.13 -14.16 -20.34
C PRO A 424 12.18 -15.33 -20.07
N SER A 425 12.76 -16.51 -19.96
CA SER A 425 12.10 -17.72 -19.52
C SER A 425 11.57 -17.54 -18.09
N ARG A 426 10.37 -18.07 -17.83
CA ARG A 426 9.68 -18.16 -16.54
C ARG A 426 10.66 -18.37 -15.39
N MET A 427 10.66 -17.46 -14.44
CA MET A 427 11.37 -17.61 -13.19
C MET A 427 10.70 -18.66 -12.34
N THR A 428 11.40 -19.73 -12.05
CA THR A 428 10.99 -20.73 -11.05
C THR A 428 11.33 -20.15 -9.67
N TRP A 429 10.32 -19.89 -8.87
CA TRP A 429 10.49 -19.43 -7.50
C TRP A 429 11.03 -20.58 -6.65
N MET A 430 12.30 -20.54 -6.31
CA MET A 430 12.87 -21.43 -5.29
C MET A 430 12.61 -20.83 -3.91
N MET A 431 11.88 -21.59 -3.11
CA MET A 431 11.76 -21.33 -1.68
C MET A 431 13.10 -21.58 -0.99
N LEU A 432 13.69 -20.56 -0.44
CA LEU A 432 14.74 -20.71 0.57
C LEU A 432 14.16 -20.35 1.92
N GLY A 433 14.04 -21.37 2.76
CA GLY A 433 13.58 -21.22 4.13
C GLY A 433 14.53 -20.32 4.92
N ALA A 434 13.95 -19.36 5.61
CA ALA A 434 14.64 -18.62 6.64
C ALA A 434 14.98 -19.58 7.80
N ARG A 435 16.24 -19.63 8.16
CA ARG A 435 16.74 -19.97 9.49
C ARG A 435 17.18 -18.70 10.20
#